data_bd4ca134b6d961f5fbe8b6b2455d4524
#
_entry.id   bd4ca134b6d961f5fbe8b6b2455d4524
#
_cell.length_a   1.000
_cell.length_b   1.000
_cell.length_c   1.000
_cell.angle_alpha   90.00
_cell.angle_beta   90.00
_cell.angle_gamma   90.00
#
_symmetry.space_group_name_H-M   'P 1'
#
loop_
_entity.id
_entity.type
_entity.pdbx_description
1 polymer ?
#
loop_
_entity_poly.entity_id
_entity_poly.type
_entity_poly.pdbx_seq_one_letter_code
_entity_poly.pdbx_strand_id
1 'polypeptide(L)'
;PAGLTVTTSYRRIATSTQNGVPCSTNSNCITVTVNDINPGSIAADQTICSGGNPNAFTSVAATGSGSITYQWQSSTTGCAGAFSDIAGATSATYDVPAGLTVTTSYRRVATSTQNGVLCSANSNCITVTVNDINPGSIAADQTICSGGNPNAFTSVAATGSGAITYQWQSSI
;
A
#
# COMPACT_ATOMS: atom_id res chain seq x y z
N PRO A 1 30.39 18.91 3.64
CA PRO A 1 29.08 19.55 3.76
C PRO A 1 28.03 18.50 4.09
N ALA A 2 27.14 18.83 5.05
CA ALA A 2 26.02 17.99 5.43
C ALA A 2 24.83 18.26 4.48
N GLY A 3 23.97 17.23 4.25
CA GLY A 3 22.71 17.39 3.52
C GLY A 3 22.84 17.53 2.00
N LEU A 4 23.77 16.82 1.38
CA LEU A 4 23.85 16.76 -0.08
C LEU A 4 22.58 16.09 -0.67
N THR A 5 21.92 16.79 -1.58
CA THR A 5 20.76 16.31 -2.34
C THR A 5 21.07 16.10 -3.83
N VAL A 6 22.27 16.49 -4.27
CA VAL A 6 22.72 16.40 -5.67
C VAL A 6 24.13 15.83 -5.69
N THR A 7 24.40 14.94 -6.64
CA THR A 7 25.75 14.43 -6.92
C THR A 7 26.71 15.60 -7.16
N THR A 8 27.76 15.67 -6.35
CA THR A 8 28.66 16.82 -6.31
C THR A 8 30.12 16.38 -6.39
N SER A 9 30.86 17.06 -7.23
CA SER A 9 32.30 16.86 -7.38
C SER A 9 33.10 17.94 -6.63
N TYR A 10 34.18 17.51 -6.00
CA TYR A 10 35.07 18.38 -5.19
C TYR A 10 36.51 18.27 -5.64
N ARG A 11 37.19 19.38 -5.61
CA ARG A 11 38.67 19.49 -5.76
C ARG A 11 39.22 20.47 -4.76
N ARG A 12 40.49 20.34 -4.44
CA ARG A 12 41.23 21.30 -3.60
C ARG A 12 42.16 22.13 -4.48
N ILE A 13 42.23 23.42 -4.22
CA ILE A 13 43.25 24.31 -4.76
C ILE A 13 44.34 24.46 -3.70
N ALA A 14 45.58 24.16 -4.03
CA ALA A 14 46.74 24.40 -3.19
C ALA A 14 47.48 25.63 -3.72
N THR A 15 47.79 26.53 -2.82
CA THR A 15 48.54 27.77 -3.15
C THR A 15 49.82 27.82 -2.30
N SER A 16 50.97 28.01 -2.95
CA SER A 16 52.25 28.31 -2.31
C SER A 16 52.59 29.75 -2.59
N THR A 17 53.01 30.48 -1.54
CA THR A 17 53.43 31.91 -1.65
C THR A 17 54.87 32.04 -1.23
N GLN A 18 55.73 32.54 -2.13
CA GLN A 18 57.12 32.84 -1.84
C GLN A 18 57.43 34.31 -2.24
N ASN A 19 58.00 35.06 -1.34
CA ASN A 19 58.31 36.49 -1.52
C ASN A 19 57.11 37.31 -2.03
N GLY A 20 55.88 36.98 -1.55
CA GLY A 20 54.65 37.67 -1.93
C GLY A 20 54.07 37.23 -3.27
N VAL A 21 54.66 36.25 -4.00
CA VAL A 21 54.17 35.73 -5.27
C VAL A 21 53.43 34.42 -5.00
N PRO A 22 52.09 34.34 -5.21
CA PRO A 22 51.31 33.11 -5.08
C PRO A 22 51.34 32.27 -6.36
N CYS A 23 51.54 30.96 -6.21
CA CYS A 23 51.42 29.98 -7.29
C CYS A 23 50.38 28.93 -6.83
N SER A 24 49.37 28.67 -7.65
CA SER A 24 48.26 27.78 -7.29
C SER A 24 48.14 26.62 -8.30
N THR A 25 47.77 25.45 -7.79
CA THR A 25 47.44 24.28 -8.61
C THR A 25 46.26 23.50 -8.01
N ASN A 26 45.55 22.76 -8.87
CA ASN A 26 44.40 21.95 -8.49
C ASN A 26 44.81 20.51 -8.15
N SER A 27 44.17 19.94 -7.14
CA SER A 27 44.21 18.49 -6.91
C SER A 27 43.40 17.72 -7.99
N ASN A 28 43.44 16.39 -7.96
CA ASN A 28 42.45 15.54 -8.59
C ASN A 28 41.05 15.85 -8.08
N CYS A 29 40.02 15.42 -8.84
CA CYS A 29 38.61 15.56 -8.47
C CYS A 29 38.11 14.27 -7.83
N ILE A 30 37.26 14.41 -6.81
CA ILE A 30 36.47 13.31 -6.24
C ILE A 30 34.99 13.64 -6.40
N THR A 31 34.15 12.63 -6.59
CA THR A 31 32.70 12.79 -6.72
C THR A 31 31.98 12.06 -5.58
N VAL A 32 31.09 12.79 -4.91
CA VAL A 32 30.13 12.22 -3.99
C VAL A 32 28.83 12.03 -4.76
N THR A 33 28.48 10.77 -5.02
CA THR A 33 27.26 10.40 -5.73
C THR A 33 26.10 10.34 -4.77
N VAL A 34 24.99 11.01 -5.07
CA VAL A 34 23.75 10.94 -4.30
C VAL A 34 22.83 9.93 -4.98
N ASN A 35 22.42 8.90 -4.25
CA ASN A 35 21.38 7.98 -4.67
C ASN A 35 20.02 8.53 -4.25
N ASP A 36 19.13 8.74 -5.22
CA ASP A 36 17.81 9.33 -5.04
C ASP A 36 16.71 8.31 -5.36
N ILE A 37 15.54 8.46 -4.74
CA ILE A 37 14.36 7.62 -4.95
C ILE A 37 13.06 8.42 -4.80
N ASN A 38 12.22 8.39 -5.84
CA ASN A 38 10.80 8.73 -5.79
C ASN A 38 10.02 7.40 -5.84
N PRO A 39 9.22 7.06 -4.82
CA PRO A 39 8.55 5.74 -4.74
C PRO A 39 7.44 5.54 -5.75
N GLY A 40 7.05 6.59 -6.51
CA GLY A 40 5.85 6.58 -7.31
C GLY A 40 4.58 6.53 -6.44
N SER A 41 3.49 6.07 -7.03
CA SER A 41 2.20 5.98 -6.34
C SER A 41 1.47 4.69 -6.66
N ILE A 42 0.48 4.35 -5.83
CA ILE A 42 -0.46 3.25 -6.04
C ILE A 42 -1.88 3.80 -5.96
N ALA A 43 -2.82 3.21 -6.69
CA ALA A 43 -4.22 3.63 -6.73
C ALA A 43 -5.13 2.41 -6.59
N ALA A 44 -6.23 2.60 -6.16
CA ALA A 44 -7.19 3.36 -5.44
C ALA A 44 -7.75 2.54 -4.28
N ASP A 45 -8.34 3.14 -3.28
CA ASP A 45 -9.13 2.42 -2.29
C ASP A 45 -10.24 1.62 -2.96
N GLN A 46 -10.55 0.44 -2.41
CA GLN A 46 -11.60 -0.45 -2.91
C GLN A 46 -12.49 -0.91 -1.76
N THR A 47 -13.73 -1.28 -2.09
CA THR A 47 -14.63 -1.94 -1.14
C THR A 47 -15.15 -3.22 -1.77
N ILE A 48 -15.07 -4.31 -1.04
CA ILE A 48 -15.52 -5.64 -1.47
C ILE A 48 -16.42 -6.28 -0.42
N CYS A 49 -17.23 -7.25 -0.80
CA CYS A 49 -17.87 -8.15 0.18
C CYS A 49 -16.82 -9.06 0.82
N SER A 50 -17.07 -9.49 2.05
CA SER A 50 -16.24 -10.48 2.75
C SER A 50 -16.02 -11.74 1.90
N GLY A 51 -14.79 -12.17 1.74
CA GLY A 51 -14.39 -13.27 0.85
C GLY A 51 -14.30 -12.91 -0.64
N GLY A 52 -14.57 -11.65 -1.01
CA GLY A 52 -14.48 -11.18 -2.40
C GLY A 52 -13.05 -11.09 -2.94
N ASN A 53 -12.94 -10.70 -4.20
CA ASN A 53 -11.69 -10.51 -4.91
C ASN A 53 -11.52 -9.01 -5.26
N PRO A 54 -10.55 -8.30 -4.67
CA PRO A 54 -10.23 -6.94 -5.10
C PRO A 54 -9.69 -6.94 -6.53
N ASN A 55 -9.81 -5.83 -7.23
CA ASN A 55 -9.08 -5.64 -8.49
C ASN A 55 -7.59 -5.44 -8.23
N ALA A 56 -6.75 -5.90 -9.15
CA ALA A 56 -5.31 -5.62 -9.10
C ALA A 56 -5.03 -4.12 -8.99
N PHE A 57 -4.05 -3.76 -8.15
CA PHE A 57 -3.71 -2.35 -7.95
C PHE A 57 -2.99 -1.78 -9.16
N THR A 58 -3.43 -0.61 -9.61
CA THR A 58 -2.67 0.19 -10.58
C THR A 58 -1.59 1.00 -9.88
N SER A 59 -0.52 1.34 -10.60
CA SER A 59 0.59 2.07 -10.01
C SER A 59 1.31 2.97 -11.01
N VAL A 60 1.86 4.07 -10.50
CA VAL A 60 2.92 4.83 -11.15
C VAL A 60 4.25 4.26 -10.68
N ALA A 61 5.14 3.94 -11.62
CA ALA A 61 6.44 3.36 -11.31
C ALA A 61 7.29 4.31 -10.45
N ALA A 62 8.15 3.73 -9.60
CA ALA A 62 9.19 4.50 -8.93
C ALA A 62 10.26 4.97 -9.91
N THR A 63 10.90 6.09 -9.59
CA THR A 63 12.08 6.61 -10.32
C THR A 63 13.21 6.87 -9.34
N GLY A 64 14.45 6.75 -9.79
CA GLY A 64 15.62 6.97 -8.95
C GLY A 64 16.93 6.88 -9.72
N SER A 65 18.04 7.10 -9.02
CA SER A 65 19.37 7.17 -9.65
C SER A 65 19.99 5.79 -9.89
N GLY A 66 19.54 4.75 -9.17
CA GLY A 66 20.05 3.38 -9.25
C GLY A 66 19.05 2.38 -9.80
N SER A 67 19.36 1.08 -9.69
CA SER A 67 18.42 0.01 -9.99
C SER A 67 17.30 -0.04 -8.94
N ILE A 68 16.04 -0.19 -9.40
CA ILE A 68 14.88 -0.13 -8.53
C ILE A 68 14.32 -1.52 -8.30
N THR A 69 14.03 -1.83 -7.04
CA THR A 69 13.31 -3.02 -6.60
C THR A 69 12.10 -2.63 -5.76
N TYR A 70 11.13 -3.54 -5.65
CA TYR A 70 9.90 -3.31 -4.92
C TYR A 70 9.66 -4.39 -3.86
N GLN A 71 8.94 -4.01 -2.80
CA GLN A 71 8.36 -4.90 -1.81
C GLN A 71 6.99 -4.36 -1.41
N TRP A 72 5.94 -5.16 -1.58
CA TRP A 72 4.61 -4.84 -1.09
C TRP A 72 4.47 -5.21 0.38
N GLN A 73 3.74 -4.38 1.09
CA GLN A 73 3.46 -4.54 2.51
C GLN A 73 1.97 -4.38 2.78
N SER A 74 1.46 -5.05 3.81
CA SER A 74 0.08 -4.96 4.26
C SER A 74 -0.03 -4.67 5.75
N SER A 75 -1.18 -4.09 6.14
CA SER A 75 -1.53 -3.77 7.53
C SER A 75 -3.03 -3.96 7.73
N THR A 76 -3.44 -4.65 8.79
CA THR A 76 -4.84 -4.75 9.23
C THR A 76 -5.21 -3.67 10.25
N THR A 77 -4.29 -2.80 10.61
CA THR A 77 -4.49 -1.69 11.56
C THR A 77 -4.56 -0.32 10.88
N GLY A 78 -4.73 -0.31 9.54
CA GLY A 78 -4.85 0.90 8.73
C GLY A 78 -3.51 1.49 8.28
N CYS A 79 -3.58 2.59 7.54
CA CYS A 79 -2.41 3.25 6.93
C CYS A 79 -1.43 3.85 7.94
N ALA A 80 -1.88 4.17 9.14
CA ALA A 80 -1.01 4.65 10.24
C ALA A 80 -0.46 3.51 11.11
N GLY A 81 -0.89 2.27 10.87
CA GLY A 81 -0.48 1.10 11.64
C GLY A 81 0.86 0.51 11.22
N ALA A 82 1.23 -0.58 11.88
CA ALA A 82 2.41 -1.36 11.51
C ALA A 82 2.16 -2.14 10.21
N PHE A 83 3.12 -2.10 9.30
CA PHE A 83 3.12 -2.85 8.05
C PHE A 83 4.09 -4.03 8.10
N SER A 84 3.69 -5.14 7.49
CA SER A 84 4.53 -6.33 7.31
C SER A 84 4.70 -6.64 5.82
N ASP A 85 5.84 -7.18 5.46
CA ASP A 85 6.14 -7.59 4.09
C ASP A 85 5.21 -8.72 3.65
N ILE A 86 4.69 -8.62 2.42
CA ILE A 86 3.96 -9.69 1.76
C ILE A 86 5.00 -10.56 1.03
N ALA A 87 5.16 -11.80 1.47
CA ALA A 87 6.17 -12.70 0.93
C ALA A 87 6.02 -12.86 -0.60
N GLY A 88 7.11 -12.66 -1.33
CA GLY A 88 7.16 -12.81 -2.79
C GLY A 88 6.50 -11.68 -3.60
N ALA A 89 5.88 -10.68 -2.96
CA ALA A 89 5.23 -9.57 -3.64
C ALA A 89 6.25 -8.46 -3.98
N THR A 90 7.04 -8.69 -5.03
CA THR A 90 8.16 -7.81 -5.46
C THR A 90 7.97 -7.17 -6.83
N SER A 91 6.79 -7.31 -7.43
CA SER A 91 6.47 -6.67 -8.72
C SER A 91 6.08 -5.20 -8.58
N ALA A 92 6.12 -4.45 -9.66
CA ALA A 92 5.69 -3.04 -9.69
C ALA A 92 4.19 -2.88 -9.36
N THR A 93 3.37 -3.87 -9.71
CA THR A 93 1.93 -3.99 -9.40
C THR A 93 1.70 -5.15 -8.45
N TYR A 94 0.55 -5.16 -7.76
CA TYR A 94 0.14 -6.26 -6.88
C TYR A 94 -1.33 -6.57 -7.07
N ASP A 95 -1.62 -7.85 -7.20
CA ASP A 95 -2.97 -8.40 -7.24
C ASP A 95 -3.23 -9.13 -5.90
N VAL A 96 -4.17 -8.59 -5.13
CA VAL A 96 -4.54 -9.17 -3.83
C VAL A 96 -5.31 -10.46 -4.10
N PRO A 97 -4.90 -11.60 -3.52
CA PRO A 97 -5.66 -12.84 -3.70
C PRO A 97 -7.12 -12.73 -3.25
N ALA A 98 -8.00 -13.44 -3.93
CA ALA A 98 -9.40 -13.58 -3.52
C ALA A 98 -9.50 -14.20 -2.11
N GLY A 99 -10.61 -13.94 -1.42
CA GLY A 99 -10.86 -14.48 -0.09
C GLY A 99 -10.51 -13.52 1.05
N LEU A 100 -10.32 -12.22 0.78
CA LEU A 100 -10.06 -11.23 1.81
C LEU A 100 -11.30 -11.06 2.72
N THR A 101 -11.13 -11.30 4.02
CA THR A 101 -12.20 -11.23 5.03
C THR A 101 -12.00 -10.11 6.04
N VAL A 102 -10.86 -9.42 6.01
CA VAL A 102 -10.51 -8.33 6.93
C VAL A 102 -10.08 -7.10 6.14
N THR A 103 -10.62 -5.93 6.48
CA THR A 103 -10.17 -4.65 5.92
C THR A 103 -8.66 -4.52 6.07
N THR A 104 -7.95 -4.35 4.94
CA THR A 104 -6.50 -4.38 4.88
C THR A 104 -5.97 -3.20 4.08
N SER A 105 -4.97 -2.53 4.61
CA SER A 105 -4.25 -1.44 3.94
C SER A 105 -2.96 -1.94 3.32
N TYR A 106 -2.59 -1.37 2.19
CA TYR A 106 -1.43 -1.77 1.39
C TYR A 106 -0.56 -0.57 1.04
N ARG A 107 0.74 -0.79 0.98
CA ARG A 107 1.73 0.15 0.42
C ARG A 107 2.82 -0.61 -0.32
N ARG A 108 3.54 0.10 -1.18
CA ARG A 108 4.72 -0.43 -1.86
C ARG A 108 5.96 0.31 -1.39
N VAL A 109 6.98 -0.42 -0.94
CA VAL A 109 8.32 0.11 -0.69
C VAL A 109 9.09 0.02 -1.99
N ALA A 110 9.68 1.12 -2.45
CA ALA A 110 10.62 1.15 -3.57
C ALA A 110 12.03 1.40 -3.03
N THR A 111 13.00 0.64 -3.51
CA THR A 111 14.42 0.77 -3.13
C THR A 111 15.27 1.01 -4.36
N SER A 112 16.01 2.11 -4.39
CA SER A 112 17.05 2.40 -5.37
C SER A 112 18.40 1.93 -4.85
N THR A 113 19.14 1.18 -5.67
CA THR A 113 20.50 0.72 -5.32
C THR A 113 21.50 1.30 -6.32
N GLN A 114 22.41 2.15 -5.84
CA GLN A 114 23.46 2.76 -6.63
C GLN A 114 24.81 2.60 -5.93
N ASN A 115 25.79 2.01 -6.62
CA ASN A 115 27.13 1.74 -6.06
C ASN A 115 27.09 1.01 -4.70
N GLY A 116 26.13 0.09 -4.51
CA GLY A 116 25.95 -0.65 -3.24
C GLY A 116 25.22 0.13 -2.13
N VAL A 117 24.86 1.39 -2.35
CA VAL A 117 24.09 2.21 -1.39
C VAL A 117 22.59 2.05 -1.69
N LEU A 118 21.81 1.65 -0.67
CA LEU A 118 20.37 1.48 -0.76
C LEU A 118 19.66 2.71 -0.18
N CYS A 119 18.72 3.27 -0.96
CA CYS A 119 17.79 4.30 -0.51
C CYS A 119 16.37 3.82 -0.76
N SER A 120 15.52 3.85 0.27
CA SER A 120 14.15 3.32 0.18
C SER A 120 13.13 4.41 0.52
N ALA A 121 11.98 4.35 -0.14
CA ALA A 121 10.84 5.21 0.14
C ALA A 121 9.52 4.45 -0.04
N ASN A 122 8.49 4.85 0.71
CA ASN A 122 7.16 4.26 0.64
C ASN A 122 6.28 5.03 -0.34
N SER A 123 5.45 4.33 -1.11
CA SER A 123 4.32 4.93 -1.83
C SER A 123 3.29 5.51 -0.85
N ASN A 124 2.25 6.16 -1.40
CA ASN A 124 1.01 6.34 -0.65
C ASN A 124 0.45 4.99 -0.18
N CYS A 125 -0.45 5.05 0.78
CA CYS A 125 -1.21 3.88 1.27
C CYS A 125 -2.60 3.87 0.63
N ILE A 126 -3.12 2.67 0.35
CA ILE A 126 -4.50 2.42 -0.08
C ILE A 126 -5.13 1.37 0.82
N THR A 127 -6.47 1.35 0.91
CA THR A 127 -7.21 0.42 1.75
C THR A 127 -8.24 -0.36 0.92
N VAL A 128 -8.24 -1.67 1.07
CA VAL A 128 -9.35 -2.53 0.65
C VAL A 128 -10.26 -2.72 1.86
N THR A 129 -11.42 -2.07 1.83
CA THR A 129 -12.45 -2.19 2.88
C THR A 129 -13.27 -3.44 2.62
N VAL A 130 -13.40 -4.28 3.64
CA VAL A 130 -14.28 -5.45 3.60
C VAL A 130 -15.62 -5.07 4.21
N ASN A 131 -16.68 -5.18 3.41
CA ASN A 131 -18.06 -5.10 3.85
C ASN A 131 -18.53 -6.48 4.27
N ASP A 132 -18.82 -6.64 5.54
CA ASP A 132 -19.24 -7.89 6.17
C ASP A 132 -20.73 -7.87 6.47
N ILE A 133 -21.41 -9.02 6.38
CA ILE A 133 -22.81 -9.19 6.71
C ILE A 133 -23.09 -10.55 7.31
N ASN A 134 -23.78 -10.56 8.46
CA ASN A 134 -24.44 -11.73 9.01
C ASN A 134 -25.95 -11.53 8.79
N PRO A 135 -26.65 -12.42 8.07
CA PRO A 135 -28.06 -12.23 7.70
C PRO A 135 -29.02 -12.30 8.88
N GLY A 136 -28.56 -12.72 10.05
CA GLY A 136 -29.45 -13.04 11.18
C GLY A 136 -30.21 -14.34 10.94
N SER A 137 -31.40 -14.46 11.50
CA SER A 137 -32.26 -15.65 11.35
C SER A 137 -33.74 -15.27 11.42
N ILE A 138 -34.56 -16.11 10.83
CA ILE A 138 -36.01 -16.08 10.97
C ILE A 138 -36.48 -17.35 11.67
N ALA A 139 -37.55 -17.24 12.42
CA ALA A 139 -38.01 -18.35 13.29
C ALA A 139 -39.11 -19.20 12.67
N ALA A 140 -39.14 -20.36 13.19
CA ALA A 140 -39.96 -21.58 13.19
C ALA A 140 -40.95 -21.78 12.04
N ASP A 141 -40.86 -22.96 11.47
CA ASP A 141 -41.86 -23.50 10.56
C ASP A 141 -43.25 -23.47 11.21
N GLN A 142 -44.28 -23.22 10.39
CA GLN A 142 -45.67 -23.20 10.82
C GLN A 142 -46.49 -24.17 9.95
N THR A 143 -47.47 -24.81 10.59
CA THR A 143 -48.46 -25.62 9.89
C THR A 143 -49.82 -24.99 10.00
N ILE A 144 -50.51 -24.75 8.91
CA ILE A 144 -51.86 -24.18 8.84
C ILE A 144 -52.80 -25.05 8.01
N CYS A 145 -54.07 -24.92 8.25
CA CYS A 145 -55.08 -25.51 7.32
C CYS A 145 -55.12 -24.70 6.02
N SER A 146 -55.56 -25.33 4.93
CA SER A 146 -55.78 -24.65 3.65
C SER A 146 -56.69 -23.42 3.83
N GLY A 147 -56.24 -22.25 3.37
CA GLY A 147 -56.89 -20.97 3.55
C GLY A 147 -56.70 -20.30 4.92
N GLY A 148 -55.94 -20.91 5.82
CA GLY A 148 -55.60 -20.34 7.13
C GLY A 148 -54.56 -19.21 7.00
N ASN A 149 -54.41 -18.43 8.05
CA ASN A 149 -53.45 -17.33 8.13
C ASN A 149 -52.28 -17.69 9.07
N PRO A 150 -51.03 -17.69 8.60
CA PRO A 150 -49.87 -17.91 9.47
C PRO A 150 -49.69 -16.77 10.47
N ASN A 151 -49.06 -17.06 11.61
CA ASN A 151 -48.63 -16.05 12.53
C ASN A 151 -47.48 -15.19 11.91
N ALA A 152 -47.32 -13.98 12.43
CA ALA A 152 -46.20 -13.15 12.05
C ALA A 152 -44.86 -13.87 12.32
N PHE A 153 -43.93 -13.79 11.38
CA PHE A 153 -42.61 -14.36 11.55
C PHE A 153 -41.80 -13.54 12.55
N THR A 154 -41.10 -14.22 13.43
CA THR A 154 -40.10 -13.60 14.32
C THR A 154 -38.71 -13.72 13.70
N SER A 155 -37.82 -12.79 14.03
CA SER A 155 -36.48 -12.77 13.46
C SER A 155 -35.43 -12.23 14.44
N VAL A 156 -34.20 -12.69 14.27
CA VAL A 156 -33.00 -12.04 14.79
C VAL A 156 -32.46 -11.13 13.70
N ALA A 157 -32.24 -9.87 14.01
CA ALA A 157 -31.78 -8.88 13.02
C ALA A 157 -30.43 -9.26 12.42
N ALA A 158 -30.22 -8.90 11.17
CA ALA A 158 -28.91 -8.96 10.55
C ALA A 158 -27.94 -7.95 11.17
N THR A 159 -26.63 -8.26 11.14
CA THR A 159 -25.56 -7.36 11.55
C THR A 159 -24.53 -7.24 10.43
N GLY A 160 -23.84 -6.12 10.31
CA GLY A 160 -22.85 -5.91 9.27
C GLY A 160 -22.15 -4.56 9.36
N SER A 161 -21.15 -4.35 8.50
CA SER A 161 -20.34 -3.15 8.50
C SER A 161 -21.02 -1.94 7.84
N GLY A 162 -22.03 -2.17 6.98
CA GLY A 162 -22.73 -1.15 6.23
C GLY A 162 -24.21 -1.01 6.60
N ALA A 163 -24.95 -0.17 5.84
CA ALA A 163 -26.39 -0.06 5.95
C ALA A 163 -27.05 -1.37 5.49
N ILE A 164 -28.03 -1.86 6.28
CA ILE A 164 -28.72 -3.14 6.04
C ILE A 164 -30.13 -2.85 5.55
N THR A 165 -30.52 -3.52 4.49
CA THR A 165 -31.91 -3.55 3.98
C THR A 165 -32.38 -5.00 3.90
N TYR A 166 -33.72 -5.21 3.95
CA TYR A 166 -34.34 -6.54 3.92
C TYR A 166 -35.29 -6.67 2.74
N GLN A 167 -35.31 -7.85 2.16
CA GLN A 167 -36.29 -8.27 1.15
C GLN A 167 -36.77 -9.68 1.49
N TRP A 168 -38.10 -9.84 1.67
CA TRP A 168 -38.72 -11.14 1.82
C TRP A 168 -38.89 -11.83 0.44
N GLN A 169 -38.69 -13.14 0.41
CA GLN A 169 -38.90 -13.97 -0.78
C GLN A 169 -39.72 -15.18 -0.38
N SER A 170 -40.54 -15.69 -1.33
CA SER A 170 -41.29 -16.92 -1.19
C SER A 170 -40.95 -17.87 -2.33
N SER A 171 -41.02 -19.18 -2.09
CA SER A 171 -40.94 -20.25 -3.11
C SER A 171 -42.09 -21.21 -2.92
N ILE A 172 -42.54 -21.85 -4.01
CA ILE A 172 -43.56 -22.89 -4.08
C ILE A 172 -42.94 -24.19 -4.56
#